data_ff6e415516ad08a5b09d68e5c818d00e
#
_entry.id   ff6e415516ad08a5b09d68e5c818d00e
#
_cell.length_a   1.000
_cell.length_b   1.000
_cell.length_c   1.000
_cell.angle_alpha   90.00
_cell.angle_beta   90.00
_cell.angle_gamma   90.00
#
_symmetry.space_group_name_H-M   'P 1'
#
loop_
_entity.id
_entity.type
_entity.pdbx_description
1 polymer ?
#
loop_
_entity_poly.entity_id
_entity_poly.type
_entity_poly.pdbx_seq_one_letter_code
_entity_poly.pdbx_strand_id
1 'polypeptide(L)'
;EEPLYPPSSLEGVRGGLGLQLLSPQLILENLLALSSEGSGSSVLNFNAFATCMTQLVNPMIYGRLDIELRREHLKLLAQIFDAVCMPRSDLATVRDCGIALCMFSGGNVAEKTSTAFWCFDQHNDGYIRIDEMEHYLKITFTVVFALTENQTPYVVEDLARLTAIQCFEEADLNHDGCVSWEEFVNWFSASGLM
;
A
#
# COMPACT_ATOMS: atom_id res chain seq x y z
N GLU A 1 27.59 7.43 -10.92
CA GLU A 1 27.37 6.15 -10.21
C GLU A 1 26.04 5.60 -10.69
N GLU A 2 26.04 4.40 -11.27
CA GLU A 2 24.80 3.72 -11.62
C GLU A 2 24.02 3.43 -10.32
N PRO A 3 22.68 3.56 -10.34
CA PRO A 3 21.87 3.24 -9.19
C PRO A 3 22.08 1.77 -8.81
N LEU A 4 22.23 1.49 -7.52
CA LEU A 4 22.53 0.16 -6.96
C LEU A 4 21.48 -0.89 -7.36
N TYR A 5 20.26 -0.46 -7.69
CA TYR A 5 19.15 -1.29 -8.13
C TYR A 5 18.52 -0.71 -9.40
N PRO A 6 18.10 -1.55 -10.37
CA PRO A 6 17.40 -1.07 -11.54
C PRO A 6 16.06 -0.41 -11.15
N PRO A 7 15.63 0.65 -11.85
CA PRO A 7 14.38 1.36 -11.53
C PRO A 7 13.13 0.47 -11.60
N SER A 8 13.18 -0.63 -12.31
CA SER A 8 12.11 -1.64 -12.40
C SER A 8 12.08 -2.64 -11.23
N SER A 9 13.01 -2.56 -10.28
CA SER A 9 12.97 -3.37 -9.06
C SER A 9 12.18 -2.65 -7.96
N LEU A 10 11.53 -3.43 -7.06
CA LEU A 10 10.81 -2.85 -5.90
C LEU A 10 11.71 -1.97 -5.03
N GLU A 11 12.98 -2.31 -4.89
CA GLU A 11 13.94 -1.50 -4.14
C GLU A 11 14.31 -0.21 -4.85
N GLY A 12 14.41 -0.23 -6.18
CA GLY A 12 14.57 0.98 -7.00
C GLY A 12 13.36 1.91 -6.87
N VAL A 13 12.15 1.35 -6.94
CA VAL A 13 10.89 2.08 -6.70
C VAL A 13 10.85 2.67 -5.28
N ARG A 14 11.16 1.88 -4.27
CA ARG A 14 11.22 2.31 -2.88
C ARG A 14 12.19 3.48 -2.68
N GLY A 15 13.38 3.41 -3.28
CA GLY A 15 14.37 4.49 -3.28
C GLY A 15 13.84 5.75 -3.96
N GLY A 16 13.20 5.60 -5.13
CA GLY A 16 12.61 6.70 -5.90
C GLY A 16 11.46 7.40 -5.21
N LEU A 17 10.66 6.67 -4.41
CA LEU A 17 9.54 7.23 -3.65
C LEU A 17 9.99 7.95 -2.37
N GLY A 18 11.14 7.58 -1.78
CA GLY A 18 11.65 8.17 -0.53
C GLY A 18 10.81 7.82 0.72
N LEU A 19 9.91 6.84 0.63
CA LEU A 19 8.96 6.49 1.68
C LEU A 19 9.60 5.71 2.84
N GLN A 20 10.77 5.12 2.64
CA GLN A 20 11.50 4.38 3.66
C GLN A 20 11.87 5.22 4.89
N LEU A 21 11.77 6.55 4.80
CA LEU A 21 12.02 7.48 5.89
C LEU A 21 10.75 7.87 6.67
N LEU A 22 9.58 7.46 6.19
CA LEU A 22 8.28 7.82 6.73
C LEU A 22 7.62 6.60 7.39
N SER A 23 7.01 6.79 8.55
CA SER A 23 6.17 5.74 9.13
C SER A 23 4.86 5.60 8.33
N PRO A 24 4.29 4.39 8.24
CA PRO A 24 3.03 4.18 7.55
C PRO A 24 1.87 4.97 8.18
N GLN A 25 1.88 5.14 9.50
CA GLN A 25 0.89 5.93 10.20
C GLN A 25 0.91 7.39 9.76
N LEU A 26 2.10 8.00 9.66
CA LEU A 26 2.25 9.39 9.20
C LEU A 26 1.72 9.58 7.77
N ILE A 27 1.96 8.60 6.91
CA ILE A 27 1.43 8.61 5.53
C ILE A 27 -0.10 8.64 5.57
N LEU A 28 -0.73 7.72 6.32
CA LEU A 28 -2.19 7.62 6.41
C LEU A 28 -2.84 8.87 7.01
N GLU A 29 -2.28 9.42 8.09
CA GLU A 29 -2.80 10.64 8.72
C GLU A 29 -2.82 11.82 7.73
N ASN A 30 -1.78 11.96 6.91
CA ASN A 30 -1.73 13.01 5.91
C ASN A 30 -2.67 12.76 4.72
N LEU A 31 -2.85 11.51 4.28
CA LEU A 31 -3.83 11.16 3.26
C LEU A 31 -5.26 11.45 3.75
N LEU A 32 -5.57 11.08 4.99
CA LEU A 32 -6.86 11.37 5.61
C LEU A 32 -7.13 12.88 5.72
N ALA A 33 -6.12 13.68 6.08
CA ALA A 33 -6.24 15.13 6.20
C ALA A 33 -6.57 15.83 4.87
N LEU A 34 -6.18 15.25 3.74
CA LEU A 34 -6.45 15.78 2.39
C LEU A 34 -7.60 15.09 1.67
N SER A 35 -8.21 14.10 2.32
CA SER A 35 -9.34 13.36 1.74
C SER A 35 -10.65 14.15 1.83
N SER A 36 -11.60 13.75 0.99
CA SER A 36 -13.00 14.17 1.08
C SER A 36 -13.89 12.96 1.37
N GLU A 37 -15.03 13.18 2.03
CA GLU A 37 -16.01 12.13 2.21
C GLU A 37 -16.71 11.82 0.88
N GLY A 38 -16.74 10.56 0.48
CA GLY A 38 -17.43 10.08 -0.71
C GLY A 38 -17.99 8.68 -0.50
N SER A 39 -19.27 8.48 -0.73
CA SER A 39 -19.94 7.16 -0.68
C SER A 39 -19.65 6.33 0.59
N GLY A 40 -19.47 6.99 1.75
CA GLY A 40 -19.18 6.32 3.03
C GLY A 40 -17.72 6.01 3.28
N SER A 41 -16.80 6.44 2.42
CA SER A 41 -15.36 6.26 2.58
C SER A 41 -14.62 7.57 2.30
N SER A 42 -13.46 7.76 2.95
CA SER A 42 -12.56 8.86 2.62
C SER A 42 -11.88 8.60 1.28
N VAL A 43 -12.01 9.53 0.34
CA VAL A 43 -11.49 9.40 -1.02
C VAL A 43 -10.55 10.56 -1.38
N LEU A 44 -9.66 10.29 -2.32
CA LEU A 44 -8.69 11.23 -2.87
C LEU A 44 -8.72 11.19 -4.39
N ASN A 45 -8.53 12.35 -5.02
CA ASN A 45 -8.13 12.41 -6.42
C ASN A 45 -6.59 12.42 -6.52
N PHE A 46 -6.07 12.25 -7.74
CA PHE A 46 -4.62 12.22 -7.97
C PHE A 46 -3.92 13.49 -7.47
N ASN A 47 -4.51 14.67 -7.63
CA ASN A 47 -3.89 15.92 -7.20
C ASN A 47 -3.72 15.98 -5.68
N ALA A 48 -4.73 15.59 -4.91
CA ALA A 48 -4.66 15.52 -3.46
C ALA A 48 -3.61 14.47 -3.01
N PHE A 49 -3.62 13.28 -3.62
CA PHE A 49 -2.65 12.23 -3.38
C PHE A 49 -1.21 12.67 -3.66
N ALA A 50 -0.94 13.20 -4.86
CA ALA A 50 0.39 13.66 -5.24
C ALA A 50 0.86 14.86 -4.38
N THR A 51 -0.04 15.77 -4.01
CA THR A 51 0.26 16.89 -3.10
C THR A 51 0.67 16.36 -1.74
N CYS A 52 -0.07 15.42 -1.16
CA CYS A 52 0.27 14.77 0.11
C CYS A 52 1.68 14.18 0.05
N MET A 53 1.95 13.36 -0.94
CA MET A 53 3.22 12.65 -1.06
C MET A 53 4.39 13.61 -1.28
N THR A 54 4.23 14.62 -2.13
CA THR A 54 5.29 15.61 -2.37
C THR A 54 5.56 16.48 -1.15
N GLN A 55 4.56 16.81 -0.34
CA GLN A 55 4.74 17.54 0.92
C GLN A 55 5.47 16.71 1.98
N LEU A 56 5.14 15.42 2.10
CA LEU A 56 5.80 14.52 3.04
C LEU A 56 7.27 14.28 2.71
N VAL A 57 7.59 14.10 1.44
CA VAL A 57 8.95 13.81 0.97
C VAL A 57 9.78 15.09 0.77
N ASN A 58 9.13 16.23 0.53
CA ASN A 58 9.77 17.49 0.12
C ASN A 58 10.84 18.02 1.09
N PRO A 59 10.68 18.04 2.43
CA PRO A 59 11.71 18.56 3.30
C PRO A 59 13.04 17.79 3.22
N MET A 60 12.97 16.51 2.88
CA MET A 60 14.11 15.58 2.94
C MET A 60 14.78 15.34 1.59
N ILE A 61 14.00 15.27 0.52
CA ILE A 61 14.46 14.81 -0.79
C ILE A 61 14.11 15.80 -1.90
N TYR A 62 12.90 16.32 -1.96
CA TYR A 62 12.39 17.09 -3.11
C TYR A 62 13.15 18.38 -3.38
N GLY A 63 13.63 19.05 -2.34
CA GLY A 63 14.41 20.28 -2.46
C GLY A 63 15.79 20.09 -3.12
N ARG A 64 16.28 18.84 -3.17
CA ARG A 64 17.59 18.46 -3.71
C ARG A 64 17.49 17.73 -5.05
N LEU A 65 16.28 17.32 -5.46
CA LEU A 65 16.07 16.61 -6.72
C LEU A 65 16.13 17.58 -7.89
N ASP A 66 16.78 17.16 -8.96
CA ASP A 66 16.69 17.84 -10.26
C ASP A 66 15.30 17.62 -10.91
N ILE A 67 15.07 18.27 -12.04
CA ILE A 67 13.77 18.24 -12.74
C ILE A 67 13.42 16.82 -13.21
N GLU A 68 14.40 16.04 -13.66
CA GLU A 68 14.18 14.70 -14.18
C GLU A 68 13.77 13.75 -13.06
N LEU A 69 14.46 13.79 -11.91
CA LEU A 69 14.11 12.97 -10.75
C LEU A 69 12.73 13.32 -10.18
N ARG A 70 12.33 14.61 -10.22
CA ARG A 70 10.97 15.01 -9.83
C ARG A 70 9.91 14.45 -10.80
N ARG A 71 10.21 14.43 -12.08
CA ARG A 71 9.32 13.83 -13.09
C ARG A 71 9.17 12.32 -12.89
N GLU A 72 10.27 11.63 -12.65
CA GLU A 72 10.29 10.20 -12.33
C GLU A 72 9.46 9.89 -11.07
N HIS A 73 9.63 10.67 -10.02
CA HIS A 73 8.85 10.53 -8.79
C HIS A 73 7.35 10.69 -9.04
N LEU A 74 6.94 11.74 -9.78
CA LEU A 74 5.54 11.95 -10.12
C LEU A 74 4.99 10.83 -11.00
N LYS A 75 5.80 10.27 -11.90
CA LYS A 75 5.42 9.11 -12.72
C LYS A 75 5.15 7.89 -11.86
N LEU A 76 6.02 7.59 -10.87
CA LEU A 76 5.80 6.48 -9.93
C LEU A 76 4.52 6.68 -9.11
N LEU A 77 4.28 7.90 -8.62
CA LEU A 77 3.04 8.22 -7.90
C LEU A 77 1.81 8.05 -8.77
N ALA A 78 1.87 8.43 -10.05
CA ALA A 78 0.77 8.23 -10.99
C ALA A 78 0.51 6.73 -11.23
N GLN A 79 1.53 5.92 -11.43
CA GLN A 79 1.40 4.48 -11.60
C GLN A 79 0.75 3.81 -10.38
N ILE A 80 1.14 4.22 -9.16
CA ILE A 80 0.52 3.73 -7.92
C ILE A 80 -0.95 4.14 -7.86
N PHE A 81 -1.25 5.41 -8.10
CA PHE A 81 -2.62 5.93 -8.02
C PHE A 81 -3.54 5.27 -9.05
N ASP A 82 -3.08 5.13 -10.29
CA ASP A 82 -3.84 4.46 -11.35
C ASP A 82 -4.14 2.99 -11.02
N ALA A 83 -3.19 2.32 -10.34
CA ALA A 83 -3.37 0.93 -9.91
C ALA A 83 -4.45 0.74 -8.82
N VAL A 84 -4.70 1.77 -8.01
CA VAL A 84 -5.68 1.72 -6.90
C VAL A 84 -6.95 2.53 -7.18
N CYS A 85 -7.01 3.19 -8.32
CA CYS A 85 -8.15 4.03 -8.70
C CYS A 85 -9.42 3.18 -8.89
N MET A 86 -10.54 3.67 -8.38
CA MET A 86 -11.83 3.00 -8.53
C MET A 86 -12.25 2.96 -10.00
N PRO A 87 -12.83 1.85 -10.48
CA PRO A 87 -13.27 1.70 -11.86
C PRO A 87 -14.22 2.85 -12.29
N ARG A 88 -13.94 3.47 -13.41
CA ARG A 88 -14.72 4.57 -14.00
C ARG A 88 -14.79 5.84 -13.12
N SER A 89 -13.81 6.02 -12.26
CA SER A 89 -13.68 7.17 -11.38
C SER A 89 -12.24 7.66 -11.39
N ASP A 90 -12.02 8.94 -11.12
CA ASP A 90 -10.69 9.53 -10.91
C ASP A 90 -10.36 9.59 -9.40
N LEU A 91 -10.97 8.73 -8.61
CA LEU A 91 -10.87 8.69 -7.16
C LEU A 91 -10.31 7.34 -6.68
N ALA A 92 -9.53 7.37 -5.63
CA ALA A 92 -9.09 6.19 -4.86
C ALA A 92 -9.47 6.35 -3.40
N THR A 93 -9.73 5.25 -2.69
CA THR A 93 -9.94 5.32 -1.25
C THR A 93 -8.61 5.59 -0.53
N VAL A 94 -8.67 6.27 0.60
CA VAL A 94 -7.48 6.48 1.46
C VAL A 94 -6.90 5.13 1.88
N ARG A 95 -7.74 4.15 2.11
CA ARG A 95 -7.34 2.80 2.50
C ARG A 95 -6.55 2.09 1.41
N ASP A 96 -7.02 2.11 0.17
CA ASP A 96 -6.31 1.50 -0.96
C ASP A 96 -4.98 2.21 -1.24
N CYS A 97 -4.95 3.55 -1.15
CA CYS A 97 -3.71 4.31 -1.18
C CYS A 97 -2.76 3.91 -0.03
N GLY A 98 -3.30 3.69 1.17
CA GLY A 98 -2.56 3.21 2.33
C GLY A 98 -1.93 1.83 2.09
N ILE A 99 -2.71 0.86 1.59
CA ILE A 99 -2.22 -0.48 1.22
C ILE A 99 -1.04 -0.35 0.25
N ALA A 100 -1.22 0.43 -0.82
CA ALA A 100 -0.20 0.63 -1.85
C ALA A 100 1.10 1.25 -1.34
N LEU A 101 1.03 2.15 -0.36
CA LEU A 101 2.19 2.89 0.14
C LEU A 101 2.89 2.24 1.34
N CYS A 102 2.13 1.49 2.18
CA CYS A 102 2.68 0.86 3.39
C CYS A 102 3.83 -0.10 3.09
N MET A 103 3.80 -0.82 1.95
CA MET A 103 4.88 -1.73 1.55
C MET A 103 6.22 -1.03 1.31
N PHE A 104 6.19 0.27 0.95
CA PHE A 104 7.38 1.08 0.69
C PHE A 104 7.80 1.92 1.90
N SER A 105 6.97 2.01 2.93
CA SER A 105 7.21 2.84 4.11
C SER A 105 8.32 2.28 5.01
N GLY A 106 8.89 3.17 5.82
CA GLY A 106 9.75 2.84 6.95
C GLY A 106 8.94 2.48 8.19
N GLY A 107 9.45 2.86 9.35
CA GLY A 107 8.83 2.61 10.64
C GLY A 107 9.25 1.30 11.31
N ASN A 108 8.87 1.16 12.56
CA ASN A 108 9.13 -0.06 13.32
C ASN A 108 8.04 -1.13 13.06
N VAL A 109 8.31 -2.33 13.52
CA VAL A 109 7.41 -3.49 13.36
C VAL A 109 6.00 -3.21 13.87
N ALA A 110 5.88 -2.62 15.06
CA ALA A 110 4.57 -2.36 15.66
C ALA A 110 3.75 -1.35 14.85
N GLU A 111 4.37 -0.28 14.34
CA GLU A 111 3.72 0.70 13.45
C GLU A 111 3.25 0.05 12.16
N LYS A 112 4.09 -0.78 11.54
CA LYS A 112 3.73 -1.51 10.31
C LYS A 112 2.58 -2.48 10.55
N THR A 113 2.65 -3.28 11.63
CA THR A 113 1.62 -4.26 11.97
C THR A 113 0.27 -3.59 12.23
N SER A 114 0.24 -2.53 13.03
CA SER A 114 -1.00 -1.82 13.35
C SER A 114 -1.62 -1.14 12.12
N THR A 115 -0.80 -0.55 11.29
CA THR A 115 -1.26 0.06 10.04
C THR A 115 -1.75 -0.98 9.04
N ALA A 116 -1.03 -2.09 8.90
CA ALA A 116 -1.46 -3.19 8.02
C ALA A 116 -2.82 -3.74 8.48
N PHE A 117 -2.98 -4.02 9.78
CA PHE A 117 -4.27 -4.48 10.32
C PHE A 117 -5.42 -3.52 9.98
N TRP A 118 -5.22 -2.21 10.20
CA TRP A 118 -6.21 -1.22 9.83
C TRP A 118 -6.51 -1.22 8.31
N CYS A 119 -5.51 -1.45 7.49
CA CYS A 119 -5.69 -1.57 6.03
C CYS A 119 -6.49 -2.82 5.64
N PHE A 120 -6.31 -3.93 6.35
CA PHE A 120 -7.08 -5.16 6.14
C PHE A 120 -8.53 -5.01 6.63
N ASP A 121 -8.74 -4.58 7.88
CA ASP A 121 -10.06 -4.46 8.52
C ASP A 121 -10.88 -3.33 7.89
N GLN A 122 -11.52 -3.61 6.76
CA GLN A 122 -12.31 -2.61 6.01
C GLN A 122 -13.62 -2.25 6.71
N HIS A 123 -14.18 -3.19 7.47
CA HIS A 123 -15.43 -2.99 8.20
C HIS A 123 -15.23 -2.29 9.56
N ASN A 124 -13.98 -2.14 10.01
CA ASN A 124 -13.59 -1.56 11.31
C ASN A 124 -14.28 -2.29 12.50
N ASP A 125 -14.39 -3.60 12.41
CA ASP A 125 -15.00 -4.43 13.45
C ASP A 125 -13.97 -5.17 14.33
N GLY A 126 -12.69 -4.99 14.03
CA GLY A 126 -11.58 -5.58 14.79
C GLY A 126 -11.21 -7.00 14.34
N TYR A 127 -11.75 -7.46 13.23
CA TYR A 127 -11.48 -8.76 12.66
C TYR A 127 -11.18 -8.62 11.16
N ILE A 128 -10.36 -9.51 10.63
CA ILE A 128 -10.09 -9.62 9.19
C ILE A 128 -10.82 -10.84 8.66
N ARG A 129 -11.60 -10.65 7.60
CA ARG A 129 -12.28 -11.71 6.85
C ARG A 129 -11.52 -12.07 5.60
N ILE A 130 -11.86 -13.19 5.01
CA ILE A 130 -11.17 -13.68 3.82
C ILE A 130 -11.32 -12.74 2.61
N ASP A 131 -12.45 -12.10 2.45
CA ASP A 131 -12.69 -11.11 1.39
C ASP A 131 -11.87 -9.82 1.58
N GLU A 132 -11.67 -9.41 2.83
CA GLU A 132 -10.78 -8.29 3.18
C GLU A 132 -9.31 -8.62 2.92
N MET A 133 -8.90 -9.83 3.24
CA MET A 133 -7.55 -10.34 2.91
C MET A 133 -7.33 -10.42 1.40
N GLU A 134 -8.32 -10.92 0.65
CA GLU A 134 -8.30 -10.96 -0.82
C GLU A 134 -8.18 -9.55 -1.40
N HIS A 135 -8.97 -8.58 -0.92
CA HIS A 135 -8.91 -7.20 -1.37
C HIS A 135 -7.53 -6.57 -1.15
N TYR A 136 -6.96 -6.73 0.05
CA TYR A 136 -5.62 -6.22 0.38
C TYR A 136 -4.56 -6.79 -0.57
N LEU A 137 -4.56 -8.11 -0.78
CA LEU A 137 -3.62 -8.78 -1.67
C LEU A 137 -3.80 -8.38 -3.12
N LYS A 138 -5.05 -8.20 -3.57
CA LYS A 138 -5.35 -7.70 -4.91
C LYS A 138 -4.71 -6.33 -5.15
N ILE A 139 -4.90 -5.37 -4.25
CA ILE A 139 -4.28 -4.05 -4.35
C ILE A 139 -2.76 -4.18 -4.36
N THR A 140 -2.20 -4.95 -3.43
CA THR A 140 -0.76 -5.19 -3.32
C THR A 140 -0.17 -5.72 -4.63
N PHE A 141 -0.74 -6.79 -5.19
CA PHE A 141 -0.26 -7.38 -6.44
C PHE A 141 -0.44 -6.44 -7.64
N THR A 142 -1.58 -5.73 -7.73
CA THR A 142 -1.81 -4.75 -8.80
C THR A 142 -0.71 -3.69 -8.81
N VAL A 143 -0.39 -3.13 -7.65
CA VAL A 143 0.67 -2.11 -7.51
C VAL A 143 2.05 -2.69 -7.85
N VAL A 144 2.39 -3.86 -7.30
CA VAL A 144 3.69 -4.50 -7.57
C VAL A 144 3.87 -4.75 -9.07
N PHE A 145 2.87 -5.30 -9.75
CA PHE A 145 2.97 -5.59 -11.19
C PHE A 145 3.00 -4.31 -12.03
N ALA A 146 2.25 -3.28 -11.65
CA ALA A 146 2.29 -1.99 -12.34
C ALA A 146 3.67 -1.32 -12.25
N LEU A 147 4.36 -1.46 -11.11
CA LEU A 147 5.65 -0.81 -10.87
C LEU A 147 6.86 -1.60 -11.37
N THR A 148 6.75 -2.93 -11.44
CA THR A 148 7.88 -3.80 -11.86
C THR A 148 7.81 -4.21 -13.32
N GLU A 149 6.78 -3.76 -14.06
CA GLU A 149 6.53 -4.15 -15.46
C GLU A 149 6.50 -5.69 -15.66
N ASN A 150 6.29 -6.43 -14.57
CA ASN A 150 6.21 -7.88 -14.62
C ASN A 150 4.87 -8.30 -15.22
N GLN A 151 4.93 -8.89 -16.39
CA GLN A 151 3.78 -9.58 -16.96
C GLN A 151 3.65 -10.95 -16.30
N THR A 152 2.66 -11.09 -15.42
CA THR A 152 2.30 -12.41 -14.89
C THR A 152 1.29 -13.08 -15.86
N PRO A 153 1.41 -14.39 -16.09
CA PRO A 153 0.41 -15.14 -16.83
C PRO A 153 -0.90 -15.32 -16.04
N TYR A 154 -0.89 -14.98 -14.77
CA TYR A 154 -2.05 -15.10 -13.88
C TYR A 154 -2.88 -13.82 -13.86
N VAL A 155 -4.19 -13.98 -13.75
CA VAL A 155 -5.09 -12.87 -13.45
C VAL A 155 -4.84 -12.47 -12.01
N VAL A 156 -4.67 -11.18 -11.75
CA VAL A 156 -4.34 -10.65 -10.40
C VAL A 156 -5.38 -11.11 -9.37
N GLU A 157 -6.65 -11.13 -9.76
CA GLU A 157 -7.76 -11.59 -8.93
C GLU A 157 -7.61 -13.04 -8.48
N ASP A 158 -7.24 -13.94 -9.39
CA ASP A 158 -7.06 -15.35 -9.06
C ASP A 158 -5.85 -15.56 -8.15
N LEU A 159 -4.76 -14.83 -8.40
CA LEU A 159 -3.58 -14.87 -7.55
C LEU A 159 -3.90 -14.35 -6.14
N ALA A 160 -4.59 -13.22 -6.03
CA ALA A 160 -4.98 -12.64 -4.75
C ALA A 160 -5.88 -13.60 -3.96
N ARG A 161 -6.89 -14.18 -4.61
CA ARG A 161 -7.80 -15.14 -3.98
C ARG A 161 -7.09 -16.39 -3.47
N LEU A 162 -6.24 -17.01 -4.30
CA LEU A 162 -5.52 -18.22 -3.89
C LEU A 162 -4.54 -17.93 -2.75
N THR A 163 -3.85 -16.79 -2.81
CA THR A 163 -2.95 -16.37 -1.74
C THR A 163 -3.72 -16.04 -0.47
N ALA A 164 -4.89 -15.38 -0.58
CA ALA A 164 -5.73 -15.06 0.57
C ALA A 164 -6.19 -16.34 1.30
N ILE A 165 -6.61 -17.36 0.57
CA ILE A 165 -7.00 -18.65 1.15
C ILE A 165 -5.84 -19.24 1.96
N GLN A 166 -4.64 -19.29 1.38
CA GLN A 166 -3.47 -19.83 2.05
C GLN A 166 -3.11 -19.01 3.31
N CYS A 167 -3.02 -17.68 3.17
CA CYS A 167 -2.70 -16.81 4.30
C CYS A 167 -3.75 -16.90 5.41
N PHE A 168 -5.02 -17.03 5.05
CA PHE A 168 -6.11 -17.12 6.00
C PHE A 168 -6.09 -18.46 6.75
N GLU A 169 -5.82 -19.57 6.08
CA GLU A 169 -5.63 -20.88 6.72
C GLU A 169 -4.45 -20.90 7.71
N GLU A 170 -3.41 -20.11 7.44
CA GLU A 170 -2.26 -19.99 8.35
C GLU A 170 -2.52 -19.05 9.53
N ALA A 171 -3.34 -18.01 9.33
CA ALA A 171 -3.60 -16.96 10.31
C ALA A 171 -4.76 -17.29 11.26
N ASP A 172 -5.87 -17.87 10.77
CA ASP A 172 -7.07 -18.24 11.54
C ASP A 172 -6.82 -19.53 12.33
N LEU A 173 -6.17 -19.40 13.49
CA LEU A 173 -5.73 -20.54 14.31
C LEU A 173 -6.89 -21.25 15.04
N ASN A 174 -7.95 -20.53 15.36
CA ASN A 174 -9.11 -21.06 16.08
C ASN A 174 -10.21 -21.57 15.15
N HIS A 175 -10.06 -21.32 13.83
CA HIS A 175 -10.99 -21.72 12.77
C HIS A 175 -12.40 -21.16 12.94
N ASP A 176 -12.54 -19.93 13.43
CA ASP A 176 -13.83 -19.25 13.58
C ASP A 176 -14.26 -18.46 12.33
N GLY A 177 -13.43 -18.44 11.29
CA GLY A 177 -13.70 -17.77 10.03
C GLY A 177 -13.34 -16.28 10.02
N CYS A 178 -12.58 -15.82 11.02
CA CYS A 178 -12.08 -14.47 11.16
C CYS A 178 -10.66 -14.50 11.70
N VAL A 179 -9.83 -13.51 11.34
CA VAL A 179 -8.50 -13.33 11.92
C VAL A 179 -8.56 -12.17 12.90
N SER A 180 -8.41 -12.46 14.18
CA SER A 180 -8.35 -11.46 15.25
C SER A 180 -7.03 -10.68 15.23
N TRP A 181 -6.96 -9.59 15.98
CA TRP A 181 -5.71 -8.83 16.15
C TRP A 181 -4.54 -9.71 16.65
N GLU A 182 -4.79 -10.57 17.62
CA GLU A 182 -3.76 -11.43 18.21
C GLU A 182 -3.23 -12.45 17.21
N GLU A 183 -4.12 -13.09 16.45
CA GLU A 183 -3.77 -14.03 15.39
C GLU A 183 -3.02 -13.31 14.25
N PHE A 184 -3.49 -12.13 13.85
CA PHE A 184 -2.82 -11.32 12.83
C PHE A 184 -1.40 -10.94 13.24
N VAL A 185 -1.17 -10.46 14.46
CA VAL A 185 0.16 -10.10 14.96
C VAL A 185 1.10 -11.31 14.92
N ASN A 186 0.64 -12.47 15.35
CA ASN A 186 1.42 -13.70 15.33
C ASN A 186 1.79 -14.12 13.91
N TRP A 187 0.80 -14.16 13.01
CA TRP A 187 1.00 -14.53 11.62
C TRP A 187 1.88 -13.51 10.87
N PHE A 188 1.58 -12.23 10.98
CA PHE A 188 2.29 -11.16 10.28
C PHE A 188 3.77 -11.07 10.70
N SER A 189 4.06 -11.31 11.99
CA SER A 189 5.42 -11.34 12.52
C SER A 189 6.21 -12.57 12.03
N ALA A 190 5.53 -13.70 11.81
CA ALA A 190 6.16 -14.94 11.35
C ALA A 190 6.38 -14.99 9.82
N SER A 191 5.53 -14.27 9.06
CA SER A 191 5.52 -14.33 7.59
C SER A 191 6.71 -13.65 6.90
N GLY A 192 7.50 -12.87 7.62
CA GLY A 192 8.63 -12.12 7.05
C GLY A 192 8.22 -11.00 6.08
N LEU A 193 6.95 -10.59 6.10
CA LEU A 193 6.40 -9.48 5.29
C LEU A 193 6.82 -8.09 5.82
N MET A 194 7.80 -8.06 6.70
CA MET A 194 8.28 -6.83 7.37
C MET A 194 9.52 -6.23 6.70
#